data_a2ae4e9a86e9a03b194d60f89fe2528e
#
_entry.id   a2ae4e9a86e9a03b194d60f89fe2528e
#
_cell.length_a   1.000
_cell.length_b   1.000
_cell.length_c   1.000
_cell.angle_alpha   90.00
_cell.angle_beta   90.00
_cell.angle_gamma   90.00
#
_symmetry.space_group_name_H-M   'P 1'
#
loop_
_entity.id
_entity.type
_entity.pdbx_description
1 polymer ?
#
loop_
_entity_poly.entity_id
_entity_poly.type
_entity_poly.pdbx_seq_one_letter_code
_entity_poly.pdbx_strand_id
1 'polypeptide(L)'
;MLLRFLNFLFKVIKKDDLIFIDDGLISVKAIEIKSTAIVCEIQNGGELGSKKGCNLPGIEVDLPAVSEKDKQDLLFGVEMGVDMVFASFIRKAADVMAVRDVLGEEGAAI
;
A
#
# COMPACT_ATOMS: atom_id res chain seq x y z
N MET A 1 -3.45 -21.29 5.31
CA MET A 1 -2.70 -20.76 4.14
C MET A 1 -1.37 -20.18 4.61
N LEU A 2 -0.29 -20.40 3.88
CA LEU A 2 1.04 -19.86 4.19
C LEU A 2 1.36 -18.74 3.21
N LEU A 3 1.50 -17.51 3.71
CA LEU A 3 1.87 -16.35 2.91
C LEU A 3 3.36 -16.05 3.11
N ARG A 4 4.08 -15.91 2.02
CA ARG A 4 5.45 -15.40 2.00
C ARG A 4 5.43 -14.01 1.41
N PHE A 5 5.72 -13.02 2.23
CA PHE A 5 5.74 -11.62 1.84
C PHE A 5 7.14 -11.03 1.87
N LEU A 6 7.27 -9.80 1.40
CA LEU A 6 8.46 -8.98 1.59
C LEU A 6 8.82 -8.89 3.08
N ASN A 7 10.09 -8.93 3.40
CA ASN A 7 10.63 -9.08 4.77
C ASN A 7 10.12 -8.08 5.82
N PHE A 8 9.52 -6.97 5.42
CA PHE A 8 9.02 -5.98 6.37
C PHE A 8 7.63 -6.31 6.94
N LEU A 9 6.79 -7.08 6.22
CA LEU A 9 5.43 -7.39 6.66
C LEU A 9 5.40 -8.23 7.96
N PHE A 10 6.41 -9.08 8.15
CA PHE A 10 6.54 -9.85 9.40
C PHE A 10 6.77 -8.99 10.65
N LYS A 11 7.21 -7.74 10.45
CA LYS A 11 7.48 -6.80 11.55
C LYS A 11 6.26 -6.01 11.99
N VAL A 12 5.29 -5.83 11.09
CA VAL A 12 4.12 -4.96 11.32
C VAL A 12 2.85 -5.74 11.59
N ILE A 13 2.69 -6.94 10.99
CA ILE A 13 1.51 -7.80 11.19
C ILE A 13 1.60 -8.50 12.53
N LYS A 14 0.49 -8.50 13.26
CA LYS A 14 0.30 -9.19 14.52
C LYS A 14 -0.70 -10.34 14.37
N LYS A 15 -0.74 -11.21 15.37
CA LYS A 15 -1.79 -12.21 15.46
C LYS A 15 -3.17 -11.52 15.50
N ASP A 16 -4.12 -12.11 14.79
CA ASP A 16 -5.50 -11.67 14.61
C ASP A 16 -5.70 -10.51 13.62
N ASP A 17 -4.63 -9.93 13.05
CA ASP A 17 -4.75 -8.93 12.00
C ASP A 17 -5.36 -9.53 10.71
N LEU A 18 -6.16 -8.71 10.03
CA LEU A 18 -6.73 -9.04 8.73
C LEU A 18 -5.83 -8.56 7.60
N ILE A 19 -5.71 -9.38 6.57
CA ILE A 19 -5.00 -9.09 5.33
C ILE A 19 -6.00 -9.27 4.19
N PHE A 20 -6.24 -8.21 3.45
CA PHE A 20 -7.03 -8.25 2.23
C PHE A 20 -6.12 -8.36 1.02
N ILE A 21 -6.46 -9.25 0.11
CA ILE A 21 -5.69 -9.53 -1.11
C ILE A 21 -6.61 -9.31 -2.32
N ASP A 22 -6.05 -8.72 -3.38
CA ASP A 22 -6.76 -8.42 -4.61
C ASP A 22 -8.02 -7.58 -4.34
N ASP A 23 -7.82 -6.40 -3.77
CA ASP A 23 -8.87 -5.44 -3.40
C ASP A 23 -9.97 -6.03 -2.49
N GLY A 24 -9.61 -7.02 -1.69
CA GLY A 24 -10.52 -7.66 -0.74
C GLY A 24 -11.30 -8.85 -1.29
N LEU A 25 -11.05 -9.28 -2.52
CA LEU A 25 -11.65 -10.50 -3.07
C LEU A 25 -11.27 -11.74 -2.24
N ILE A 26 -10.07 -11.72 -1.66
CA ILE A 26 -9.60 -12.73 -0.72
C ILE A 26 -9.29 -12.03 0.61
N SER A 27 -9.73 -12.59 1.70
CA SER A 27 -9.35 -12.12 3.03
C SER A 27 -8.84 -13.26 3.89
N VAL A 28 -7.78 -12.95 4.65
CA VAL A 28 -7.16 -13.92 5.56
C VAL A 28 -6.86 -13.26 6.89
N LYS A 29 -6.88 -14.06 7.95
CA LYS A 29 -6.56 -13.63 9.31
C LYS A 29 -5.24 -14.27 9.74
N ALA A 30 -4.32 -13.45 10.25
CA ALA A 30 -3.03 -13.94 10.74
C ALA A 30 -3.21 -14.74 12.04
N ILE A 31 -2.79 -16.00 12.05
CA ILE A 31 -2.86 -16.90 13.21
C ILE A 31 -1.52 -17.02 13.90
N GLU A 32 -0.44 -17.15 13.12
CA GLU A 32 0.92 -17.33 13.63
C GLU A 32 1.92 -16.57 12.75
N ILE A 33 2.78 -15.79 13.38
CA ILE A 33 3.85 -15.07 12.69
C ILE A 33 5.15 -15.86 12.85
N LYS A 34 5.72 -16.30 11.74
CA LYS A 34 7.02 -16.99 11.67
C LYS A 34 8.09 -16.04 11.12
N SER A 35 9.34 -16.41 11.26
CA SER A 35 10.45 -15.57 10.78
C SER A 35 10.44 -15.29 9.27
N THR A 36 9.86 -16.17 8.47
CA THR A 36 9.84 -16.09 7.00
C THR A 36 8.45 -16.27 6.38
N ALA A 37 7.41 -16.40 7.19
CA ALA A 37 6.06 -16.65 6.72
C ALA A 37 5.02 -16.28 7.78
N ILE A 38 3.80 -16.00 7.34
CA ILE A 38 2.64 -15.85 8.20
C ILE A 38 1.68 -16.99 7.91
N VAL A 39 1.29 -17.72 8.94
CA VAL A 39 0.22 -18.71 8.86
C VAL A 39 -1.10 -17.98 9.02
N CYS A 40 -1.97 -18.14 8.04
CA CYS A 40 -3.25 -17.46 8.02
C CYS A 40 -4.42 -18.44 7.92
N GLU A 41 -5.51 -18.08 8.55
CA GLU A 41 -6.81 -18.68 8.33
C GLU A 41 -7.54 -17.91 7.21
N ILE A 42 -8.09 -18.63 6.24
CA ILE A 42 -8.86 -18.03 5.15
C ILE A 42 -10.24 -17.67 5.67
N GLN A 43 -10.58 -16.38 5.63
CA GLN A 43 -11.90 -15.87 6.00
C GLN A 43 -12.82 -15.86 4.79
N ASN A 44 -12.30 -15.38 3.66
CA ASN A 44 -12.95 -15.43 2.36
C ASN A 44 -11.96 -15.92 1.33
N GLY A 45 -12.27 -17.02 0.66
CA GLY A 45 -11.42 -17.65 -0.34
C GLY A 45 -11.72 -17.18 -1.76
N GLY A 46 -10.78 -17.44 -2.66
CA GLY A 46 -10.86 -17.13 -4.07
C GLY A 46 -9.64 -17.61 -4.83
N GLU A 47 -9.59 -17.34 -6.11
CA GLU A 47 -8.44 -17.65 -6.96
C GLU A 47 -7.32 -16.64 -6.68
N LEU A 48 -6.20 -17.12 -6.15
CA LEU A 48 -5.04 -16.29 -5.82
C LEU A 48 -4.04 -16.26 -6.97
N GLY A 49 -4.07 -15.19 -7.75
CA GLY A 49 -3.06 -14.92 -8.77
C GLY A 49 -1.72 -14.43 -8.19
N SER A 50 -0.70 -14.37 -9.05
CA SER A 50 0.61 -13.81 -8.69
C SER A 50 0.59 -12.28 -8.69
N LYS A 51 1.46 -11.67 -7.85
CA LYS A 51 1.69 -10.21 -7.79
C LYS A 51 0.43 -9.40 -7.44
N LYS A 52 -0.48 -9.97 -6.65
CA LYS A 52 -1.67 -9.25 -6.18
C LYS A 52 -1.34 -8.28 -5.06
N GLY A 53 -2.00 -7.13 -5.08
CA GLY A 53 -1.92 -6.14 -4.00
C GLY A 53 -2.46 -6.69 -2.68
N CYS A 54 -1.89 -6.20 -1.58
CA CYS A 54 -2.36 -6.53 -0.24
C CYS A 54 -2.66 -5.24 0.52
N ASN A 55 -3.84 -5.17 1.12
CA ASN A 55 -4.25 -4.08 2.00
C ASN A 55 -4.24 -4.57 3.46
N LEU A 56 -3.67 -3.76 4.32
CA LEU A 56 -3.47 -4.05 5.74
C LEU A 56 -4.24 -3.01 6.57
N PRO A 57 -5.54 -3.18 6.79
CA PRO A 57 -6.35 -2.17 7.47
C PRO A 57 -5.86 -1.93 8.89
N GLY A 58 -5.70 -0.66 9.26
CA GLY A 58 -5.28 -0.25 10.60
C GLY A 58 -3.80 -0.51 10.94
N ILE A 59 -3.00 -1.02 10.00
CA ILE A 59 -1.58 -1.28 10.20
C ILE A 59 -0.76 -0.15 9.57
N GLU A 60 0.06 0.51 10.38
CA GLU A 60 1.03 1.48 9.88
C GLU A 60 2.19 0.74 9.21
N VAL A 61 2.43 1.04 7.95
CA VAL A 61 3.58 0.55 7.19
C VAL A 61 4.59 1.67 6.99
N ASP A 62 5.84 1.39 7.29
CA ASP A 62 6.95 2.33 7.12
C ASP A 62 7.43 2.33 5.65
N LEU A 63 6.58 2.87 4.79
CA LEU A 63 6.88 3.10 3.38
C LEU A 63 6.79 4.60 3.11
N PRO A 64 7.65 5.17 2.25
CA PRO A 64 7.55 6.58 1.88
C PRO A 64 6.19 6.84 1.21
N ALA A 65 5.58 7.99 1.52
CA ALA A 65 4.33 8.42 0.89
C ALA A 65 4.50 8.63 -0.62
N VAL A 66 5.67 9.13 -1.02
CA VAL A 66 6.05 9.40 -2.40
C VAL A 66 7.42 8.78 -2.64
N SER A 67 7.50 7.79 -3.53
CA SER A 67 8.77 7.20 -3.95
C SER A 67 9.52 8.12 -4.92
N GLU A 68 10.79 7.86 -5.19
CA GLU A 68 11.54 8.63 -6.20
C GLU A 68 10.92 8.52 -7.60
N LYS A 69 10.33 7.36 -7.92
CA LYS A 69 9.58 7.19 -9.16
C LYS A 69 8.31 8.06 -9.16
N ASP A 70 7.55 8.07 -8.07
CA ASP A 70 6.34 8.90 -7.96
C ASP A 70 6.65 10.39 -8.12
N LYS A 71 7.79 10.86 -7.58
CA LYS A 71 8.23 12.25 -7.78
C LYS A 71 8.43 12.58 -9.26
N GLN A 72 9.09 11.69 -10.00
CA GLN A 72 9.30 11.87 -11.43
C GLN A 72 7.97 11.86 -12.19
N ASP A 73 7.07 10.95 -11.86
CA ASP A 73 5.76 10.84 -12.48
C ASP A 73 4.89 12.08 -12.17
N LEU A 74 4.95 12.62 -10.95
CA LEU A 74 4.25 13.85 -10.56
C LEU A 74 4.78 15.08 -11.32
N LEU A 75 6.10 15.24 -11.39
CA LEU A 75 6.72 16.35 -12.14
C LEU A 75 6.40 16.27 -13.63
N PHE A 76 6.39 15.07 -14.20
CA PHE A 76 5.94 14.85 -15.57
C PHE A 76 4.46 15.24 -15.74
N GLY A 77 3.60 14.93 -14.76
CA GLY A 77 2.21 15.35 -14.76
C GLY A 77 2.05 16.87 -14.78
N VAL A 78 2.87 17.60 -14.00
CA VAL A 78 2.91 19.07 -14.01
C VAL A 78 3.31 19.58 -15.39
N GLU A 79 4.39 19.04 -15.98
CA GLU A 79 4.87 19.40 -17.33
C GLU A 79 3.79 19.17 -18.40
N MET A 80 3.03 18.09 -18.28
CA MET A 80 1.94 17.74 -19.20
C MET A 80 0.63 18.50 -18.96
N GLY A 81 0.55 19.29 -17.89
CA GLY A 81 -0.61 20.08 -17.52
C GLY A 81 -1.84 19.25 -17.18
N VAL A 82 -1.68 18.20 -16.38
CA VAL A 82 -2.80 17.36 -15.94
C VAL A 82 -3.72 18.15 -14.99
N ASP A 83 -5.00 17.89 -15.04
CA ASP A 83 -6.00 18.54 -14.19
C ASP A 83 -6.07 17.93 -12.79
N MET A 84 -5.76 16.65 -12.64
CA MET A 84 -5.91 15.91 -11.39
C MET A 84 -4.87 14.79 -11.27
N VAL A 85 -4.50 14.49 -10.02
CA VAL A 85 -3.68 13.35 -9.65
C VAL A 85 -4.44 12.47 -8.66
N PHE A 86 -4.50 11.18 -8.93
CA PHE A 86 -5.09 10.17 -8.05
C PHE A 86 -3.98 9.42 -7.32
N ALA A 87 -3.72 9.82 -6.08
CA ALA A 87 -2.67 9.20 -5.26
C ALA A 87 -3.24 7.97 -4.52
N SER A 88 -2.75 6.79 -4.87
CA SER A 88 -3.03 5.55 -4.15
C SER A 88 -2.21 5.47 -2.86
N PHE A 89 -2.66 4.65 -1.90
CA PHE A 89 -1.94 4.36 -0.65
C PHE A 89 -1.64 5.58 0.24
N ILE A 90 -2.47 6.61 0.18
CA ILE A 90 -2.44 7.72 1.14
C ILE A 90 -2.97 7.21 2.50
N ARG A 91 -2.19 7.40 3.55
CA ARG A 91 -2.46 6.84 4.89
C ARG A 91 -2.75 7.93 5.92
N LYS A 92 -2.24 9.14 5.70
CA LYS A 92 -2.38 10.29 6.62
C LYS A 92 -2.28 11.62 5.86
N ALA A 93 -2.73 12.70 6.49
CA ALA A 93 -2.70 14.04 5.90
C ALA A 93 -1.29 14.47 5.45
N ALA A 94 -0.25 14.09 6.18
CA ALA A 94 1.13 14.40 5.79
C ALA A 94 1.53 13.77 4.45
N ASP A 95 0.94 12.64 4.06
CA ASP A 95 1.19 12.01 2.77
C ASP A 95 0.63 12.85 1.61
N VAL A 96 -0.53 13.48 1.81
CA VAL A 96 -1.10 14.43 0.85
C VAL A 96 -0.19 15.66 0.72
N MET A 97 0.32 16.17 1.84
CA MET A 97 1.25 17.31 1.81
C MET A 97 2.53 16.94 1.05
N ALA A 98 3.07 15.74 1.26
CA ALA A 98 4.25 15.29 0.52
C ALA A 98 4.03 15.24 -1.00
N VAL A 99 2.84 14.86 -1.46
CA VAL A 99 2.49 14.94 -2.89
C VAL A 99 2.43 16.39 -3.35
N ARG A 100 1.76 17.27 -2.59
CA ARG A 100 1.66 18.70 -2.94
C ARG A 100 3.02 19.40 -2.96
N ASP A 101 3.92 19.04 -2.06
CA ASP A 101 5.28 19.59 -2.02
C ASP A 101 6.05 19.26 -3.31
N VAL A 102 5.83 18.07 -3.88
CA VAL A 102 6.44 17.69 -5.16
C VAL A 102 5.81 18.43 -6.34
N LEU A 103 4.49 18.62 -6.33
CA LEU A 103 3.79 19.39 -7.39
C LEU A 103 4.22 20.86 -7.40
N GLY A 104 4.57 21.43 -6.24
CA GLY A 104 5.07 22.79 -6.12
C GLY A 104 4.06 23.87 -6.53
N GLU A 105 4.58 25.08 -6.79
CA GLU A 105 3.75 26.21 -7.21
C GLU A 105 3.14 26.00 -8.60
N GLU A 106 3.88 25.41 -9.53
CA GLU A 106 3.42 25.14 -10.89
C GLU A 106 2.26 24.13 -10.94
N GLY A 107 2.23 23.18 -9.99
CA GLY A 107 1.15 22.22 -9.83
C GLY A 107 0.11 22.57 -8.77
N ALA A 108 0.06 23.84 -8.29
CA ALA A 108 -0.82 24.23 -7.20
C ALA A 108 -2.32 24.08 -7.49
N ALA A 109 -2.69 24.09 -8.77
CA ALA A 109 -4.08 23.94 -9.24
C ALA A 109 -4.48 22.47 -9.49
N ILE A 110 -3.53 21.52 -9.43
CA ILE A 110 -3.74 20.08 -9.65
C ILE A 110 -4.37 19.44 -8.41
#